data_b2cf39d1601bc61bffaa7facb07fcdfa
#
_entry.id   b2cf39d1601bc61bffaa7facb07fcdfa
#
_cell.length_a   1.000
_cell.length_b   1.000
_cell.length_c   1.000
_cell.angle_alpha   90.00
_cell.angle_beta   90.00
_cell.angle_gamma   90.00
#
_symmetry.space_group_name_H-M   'P 1'
#
loop_
_entity.id
_entity.type
_entity.pdbx_description
1 polymer ?
#
loop_
_entity_poly.entity_id
_entity_poly.type
_entity_poly.pdbx_seq_one_letter_code
_entity_poly.pdbx_strand_id
1 'polypeptide(L)'
;MDAFAALADPTRRSIVELLTHGELEAGAIADRFDVSRPAVSRHLRVLRESDLVRARKEGTRRLYRLDGLTLGEVASWAEQQRAFWNERLDALERHLG
;
A
#
# COMPACT_ATOMS: atom_id res chain seq x y z
N MET A 1 -2.45 9.73 9.06
CA MET A 1 -1.75 8.42 9.08
C MET A 1 -0.80 8.39 7.89
N ASP A 2 0.43 7.99 8.10
CA ASP A 2 1.40 7.91 7.00
C ASP A 2 1.27 6.58 6.22
N ALA A 3 2.02 6.44 5.14
CA ALA A 3 1.97 5.26 4.28
C ALA A 3 2.33 3.97 5.03
N PHE A 4 3.30 4.01 5.93
CA PHE A 4 3.71 2.82 6.70
C PHE A 4 2.60 2.35 7.64
N ALA A 5 1.98 3.29 8.35
CA ALA A 5 0.85 2.97 9.23
C ALA A 5 -0.35 2.46 8.44
N ALA A 6 -0.62 3.06 7.27
CA ALA A 6 -1.70 2.58 6.40
C ALA A 6 -1.45 1.15 5.94
N LEU A 7 -0.21 0.80 5.63
CA LEU A 7 0.16 -0.55 5.17
C LEU A 7 0.28 -1.57 6.32
N ALA A 8 0.14 -1.15 7.56
CA ALA A 8 0.15 -2.08 8.69
C ALA A 8 -1.11 -2.96 8.74
N ASP A 9 -2.21 -2.50 8.15
CA ASP A 9 -3.46 -3.27 8.11
C ASP A 9 -3.46 -4.25 6.92
N PRO A 10 -3.75 -5.55 7.16
CA PRO A 10 -3.75 -6.55 6.09
C PRO A 10 -4.75 -6.27 4.97
N THR A 11 -5.94 -5.79 5.31
CA THR A 11 -6.95 -5.48 4.30
C THR A 11 -6.51 -4.33 3.41
N ARG A 12 -5.91 -3.29 3.99
CA ARG A 12 -5.37 -2.18 3.19
C ARG A 12 -4.25 -2.62 2.27
N ARG A 13 -3.35 -3.50 2.75
CA ARG A 13 -2.32 -4.08 1.86
C ARG A 13 -2.95 -4.84 0.70
N SER A 14 -3.98 -5.62 0.97
CA SER A 14 -4.68 -6.38 -0.09
C SER A 14 -5.36 -5.46 -1.10
N ILE A 15 -5.89 -4.32 -0.67
CA ILE A 15 -6.46 -3.32 -1.58
C ILE A 15 -5.36 -2.74 -2.48
N VAL A 16 -4.21 -2.41 -1.91
CA VAL A 16 -3.05 -1.92 -2.68
C VAL A 16 -2.65 -2.96 -3.74
N GLU A 17 -2.53 -4.22 -3.34
CA GLU A 17 -2.20 -5.31 -4.26
C GLU A 17 -3.21 -5.43 -5.40
N LEU A 18 -4.50 -5.33 -5.08
CA LEU A 18 -5.56 -5.38 -6.08
C LEU A 18 -5.45 -4.23 -7.08
N LEU A 19 -5.16 -3.03 -6.60
CA LEU A 19 -5.06 -1.84 -7.45
C LEU A 19 -3.79 -1.79 -8.30
N THR A 20 -2.81 -2.67 -8.06
CA THR A 20 -1.66 -2.79 -8.97
C THR A 20 -2.07 -3.26 -10.36
N HIS A 21 -3.22 -3.91 -10.49
CA HIS A 21 -3.73 -4.42 -11.76
C HIS A 21 -4.59 -3.41 -12.54
N GLY A 22 -4.84 -2.23 -11.97
CA GLY A 22 -5.57 -1.16 -12.64
C GLY A 22 -6.57 -0.46 -11.73
N GLU A 23 -7.19 0.58 -12.25
CA GLU A 23 -8.22 1.34 -11.55
C GLU A 23 -9.48 0.51 -11.32
N LEU A 24 -10.11 0.70 -10.16
CA LEU A 24 -11.38 0.04 -9.83
C LEU A 24 -12.30 1.01 -9.10
N GLU A 25 -13.61 0.82 -9.27
CA GLU A 25 -14.63 1.49 -8.45
C GLU A 25 -14.66 0.90 -7.05
N ALA A 26 -15.09 1.70 -6.08
CA ALA A 26 -15.21 1.25 -4.69
C ALA A 26 -16.06 -0.01 -4.55
N GLY A 27 -17.16 -0.11 -5.30
CA GLY A 27 -18.03 -1.29 -5.30
C GLY A 27 -17.30 -2.55 -5.78
N ALA A 28 -16.51 -2.42 -6.86
CA ALA A 28 -15.73 -3.53 -7.39
C ALA A 28 -14.64 -3.96 -6.40
N ILE A 29 -14.05 -3.03 -5.67
CA ILE A 29 -13.08 -3.34 -4.61
C ILE A 29 -13.79 -4.09 -3.49
N ALA A 30 -14.94 -3.59 -3.02
CA ALA A 30 -15.69 -4.21 -1.93
C ALA A 30 -16.11 -5.64 -2.24
N ASP A 31 -16.44 -5.93 -3.51
CA ASP A 31 -16.85 -7.26 -3.94
C ASP A 31 -15.73 -8.31 -3.83
N ARG A 32 -14.48 -7.88 -3.70
CA ARG A 32 -13.32 -8.76 -3.59
C ARG A 32 -12.97 -9.13 -2.16
N PHE A 33 -13.61 -8.51 -1.18
CA PHE A 33 -13.27 -8.70 0.23
C PHE A 33 -14.50 -9.09 1.04
N ASP A 34 -14.27 -9.89 2.07
CA ASP A 34 -15.32 -10.32 3.00
C ASP A 34 -15.44 -9.29 4.14
N VAL A 35 -15.67 -8.05 3.77
CA VAL A 35 -15.88 -6.92 4.67
C VAL A 35 -17.00 -6.04 4.14
N SER A 36 -17.61 -5.25 5.00
CA SER A 36 -18.71 -4.38 4.61
C SER A 36 -18.24 -3.24 3.69
N ARG A 37 -19.15 -2.69 2.88
CA ARG A 37 -18.84 -1.51 2.06
C ARG A 37 -18.41 -0.30 2.88
N PRO A 38 -19.02 0.00 4.05
CA PRO A 38 -18.51 1.06 4.91
C PRO A 38 -17.08 0.82 5.39
N ALA A 39 -16.70 -0.43 5.65
CA ALA A 39 -15.32 -0.77 6.05
C ALA A 39 -14.36 -0.50 4.90
N VAL A 40 -14.71 -0.91 3.67
CA VAL A 40 -13.90 -0.62 2.48
C VAL A 40 -13.76 0.88 2.28
N SER A 41 -14.84 1.64 2.43
CA SER A 41 -14.79 3.11 2.31
C SER A 41 -13.81 3.74 3.30
N ARG A 42 -13.79 3.24 4.54
CA ARG A 42 -12.84 3.71 5.56
C ARG A 42 -11.40 3.38 5.18
N HIS A 43 -11.15 2.16 4.70
CA HIS A 43 -9.82 1.77 4.25
C HIS A 43 -9.34 2.61 3.07
N LEU A 44 -10.21 2.87 2.11
CA LEU A 44 -9.89 3.73 0.96
C LEU A 44 -9.60 5.16 1.39
N ARG A 45 -10.32 5.68 2.39
CA ARG A 45 -10.05 7.01 2.92
C ARG A 45 -8.67 7.08 3.58
N VAL A 46 -8.31 6.09 4.40
CA VAL A 46 -6.97 6.03 5.01
C VAL A 46 -5.89 5.96 3.96
N LEU A 47 -6.08 5.14 2.92
CA LEU A 47 -5.12 5.01 1.82
C LEU A 47 -4.97 6.32 1.03
N ARG A 48 -6.06 7.06 0.83
CA ARG A 48 -6.01 8.38 0.19
C ARG A 48 -5.31 9.42 1.04
N GLU A 49 -5.62 9.47 2.33
CA GLU A 49 -5.00 10.40 3.26
C GLU A 49 -3.50 10.18 3.43
N SER A 50 -3.05 8.95 3.22
CA SER A 50 -1.63 8.59 3.26
C SER A 50 -0.95 8.64 1.89
N ASP A 51 -1.63 9.13 0.88
CA ASP A 51 -1.16 9.30 -0.50
C ASP A 51 -0.77 8.01 -1.23
N LEU A 52 -1.23 6.85 -0.74
CA LEU A 52 -1.01 5.57 -1.41
C LEU A 52 -1.98 5.35 -2.55
N VAL A 53 -3.15 5.94 -2.48
CA VAL A 53 -4.23 5.78 -3.44
C VAL A 53 -4.78 7.15 -3.81
N ARG A 54 -5.11 7.31 -5.08
CA ARG A 54 -5.79 8.49 -5.61
C ARG A 54 -7.16 8.12 -6.12
N ALA A 55 -8.07 9.08 -6.08
CA ALA A 55 -9.42 8.88 -6.59
C ALA A 55 -9.73 9.94 -7.64
N ARG A 56 -10.49 9.56 -8.66
CA ARG A 56 -11.00 10.49 -9.66
C ARG A 56 -12.46 10.20 -9.95
N LYS A 57 -13.19 11.19 -10.41
CA LYS A 57 -14.57 11.01 -10.85
C LYS A 57 -14.63 10.84 -12.35
N GLU A 58 -15.49 9.94 -12.79
CA GLU A 58 -15.83 9.74 -14.20
C GLU A 58 -17.34 9.58 -14.28
N GLY A 59 -18.03 10.68 -14.64
CA GLY A 59 -19.49 10.73 -14.55
C GLY A 59 -19.93 10.60 -13.09
N THR A 60 -20.77 9.60 -12.80
CA THR A 60 -21.22 9.30 -11.43
C THR A 60 -20.32 8.28 -10.73
N ARG A 61 -19.29 7.79 -11.43
CA ARG A 61 -18.38 6.76 -10.91
C ARG A 61 -17.19 7.41 -10.21
N ARG A 62 -16.73 6.77 -9.16
CA ARG A 62 -15.49 7.15 -8.47
C ARG A 62 -14.50 6.01 -8.61
N LEU A 63 -13.36 6.31 -9.25
CA LEU A 63 -12.33 5.34 -9.56
C LEU A 63 -11.11 5.56 -8.67
N TYR A 64 -10.54 4.46 -8.19
CA TYR A 64 -9.38 4.46 -7.30
C TYR A 64 -8.20 3.82 -8.01
N ARG A 65 -7.03 4.42 -7.86
CA ARG A 65 -5.78 3.90 -8.43
C ARG A 65 -4.63 4.12 -7.47
N LEU A 66 -3.56 3.33 -7.63
CA LEU A 66 -2.36 3.51 -6.83
C LEU A 66 -1.61 4.79 -7.21
N ASP A 67 -1.01 5.41 -6.21
CA ASP A 67 -0.01 6.45 -6.41
C ASP A 67 1.38 5.78 -6.38
N GLY A 68 1.97 5.60 -7.54
CA GLY A 68 3.26 4.94 -7.69
C GLY A 68 4.41 5.66 -7.00
N LEU A 69 4.33 6.99 -6.87
CA LEU A 69 5.39 7.76 -6.21
C LEU A 69 5.47 7.42 -4.72
N THR A 70 4.34 7.41 -4.03
CA THR A 70 4.31 7.10 -2.60
C THR A 70 4.72 5.66 -2.34
N LEU A 71 4.24 4.73 -3.16
CA LEU A 71 4.65 3.34 -3.04
C LEU A 71 6.15 3.17 -3.30
N GLY A 72 6.69 3.92 -4.26
CA GLY A 72 8.12 3.95 -4.55
C GLY A 72 8.97 4.44 -3.37
N GLU A 73 8.48 5.43 -2.64
CA GLU A 73 9.15 5.92 -1.42
C GLU A 73 9.21 4.84 -0.35
N VAL A 74 8.13 4.08 -0.16
CA VAL A 74 8.09 2.96 0.78
C VAL A 74 9.08 1.88 0.38
N ALA A 75 9.09 1.52 -0.91
CA ALA A 75 10.00 0.51 -1.44
C ALA A 75 11.47 0.94 -1.29
N SER A 76 11.77 2.20 -1.56
CA SER A 76 13.12 2.75 -1.42
C SER A 76 13.59 2.69 0.03
N TRP A 77 12.75 3.08 0.97
CA TRP A 77 13.08 2.99 2.39
C TRP A 77 13.38 1.54 2.80
N ALA A 78 12.52 0.60 2.40
CA ALA A 78 12.70 -0.81 2.73
C ALA A 78 14.00 -1.37 2.15
N GLU A 79 14.32 -0.98 0.91
CA GLU A 79 15.57 -1.39 0.26
C GLU A 79 16.81 -0.87 0.99
N GLN A 80 16.76 0.37 1.46
CA GLN A 80 17.86 0.95 2.25
C GLN A 80 18.07 0.17 3.55
N GLN A 81 16.99 -0.22 4.22
CA GLN A 81 17.08 -1.01 5.45
C GLN A 81 17.64 -2.40 5.17
N ARG A 82 17.21 -3.02 4.09
CA ARG A 82 17.71 -4.34 3.67
C ARG A 82 19.21 -4.32 3.41
N ALA A 83 19.67 -3.32 2.66
CA ALA A 83 21.10 -3.19 2.34
C ALA A 83 21.94 -2.99 3.60
N PHE A 84 21.46 -2.15 4.52
CA PHE A 84 22.13 -1.90 5.80
C PHE A 84 22.24 -3.18 6.64
N TRP A 85 21.16 -3.94 6.75
CA TRP A 85 21.13 -5.19 7.49
C TRP A 85 22.04 -6.26 6.86
N ASN A 86 22.06 -6.36 5.53
CA ASN A 86 22.92 -7.31 4.82
C ASN A 86 24.40 -7.01 5.10
N GLU A 87 24.79 -5.74 5.10
CA GLU A 87 26.16 -5.34 5.48
C GLU A 87 26.51 -5.76 6.88
N ARG A 88 25.59 -5.55 7.81
CA ARG A 88 25.81 -5.93 9.21
C ARG A 88 25.94 -7.43 9.39
N LEU A 89 25.10 -8.21 8.69
CA LEU A 89 25.18 -9.67 8.75
C LEU A 89 26.48 -10.17 8.15
N ASP A 90 26.94 -9.61 7.03
CA ASP A 90 28.20 -9.96 6.41
C ASP A 90 29.38 -9.67 7.34
N ALA A 91 29.35 -8.50 8.00
CA ALA A 91 30.38 -8.14 8.96
C ALA A 91 30.41 -9.11 10.14
N LEU A 92 29.25 -9.52 10.63
CA LEU A 92 29.14 -10.49 11.71
C LEU A 92 29.70 -11.86 11.30
N GLU A 93 29.35 -12.33 10.11
CA GLU A 93 29.88 -13.59 9.57
C GLU A 93 31.41 -13.58 9.47
N ARG A 94 31.97 -12.49 8.94
CA ARG A 94 33.43 -12.33 8.84
C ARG A 94 34.11 -12.35 10.21
N HIS A 95 33.43 -11.80 11.22
CA HIS A 95 33.95 -11.75 12.57
C HIS A 95 33.89 -13.11 13.27
N LEU A 96 32.87 -13.89 12.99
CA LEU A 96 32.66 -15.23 13.55
C LEU A 96 33.42 -16.32 12.80
N GLY A 97 33.62 -16.09 11.53
CA GLY A 97 34.33 -17.05 10.66
C GLY A 97 35.80 -16.81 10.68
#